data_b83331cf495de0aa9c49a6f58f8ea611
#
_entry.id   b83331cf495de0aa9c49a6f58f8ea611
#
_cell.length_a   1.000
_cell.length_b   1.000
_cell.length_c   1.000
_cell.angle_alpha   90.00
_cell.angle_beta   90.00
_cell.angle_gamma   90.00
#
_symmetry.space_group_name_H-M   'P 1'
#
loop_
_entity.id
_entity.type
_entity.pdbx_description
1 polymer ?
#
loop_
_entity_poly.entity_id
_entity_poly.type
_entity_poly.pdbx_seq_one_letter_code
_entity_poly.pdbx_strand_id
1 'polypeptide(L)'
;IIFLDFNGMNLINEDYGAHPEFYNALTAVQEGKVYSQISFRSSASNLETALADAYYAACVMYPQQFQDIDPVEKAGEIFTKLLGSNPYHDLEEAGYAFCQITIGA
;
A
#
# COMPACT_ATOMS: atom_id res chain seq x y z
N ILE A 1 -2.98 -12.67 2.24
CA ILE A 1 -2.83 -11.26 1.80
C ILE A 1 -1.52 -10.71 2.34
N ILE A 2 -0.78 -10.04 1.49
CA ILE A 2 0.49 -9.39 1.84
C ILE A 2 0.38 -7.90 1.50
N PHE A 3 0.81 -7.04 2.43
CA PHE A 3 0.99 -5.61 2.19
C PHE A 3 2.48 -5.29 2.15
N LEU A 4 2.92 -4.61 1.10
CA LEU A 4 4.32 -4.23 0.89
C LEU A 4 4.48 -2.72 0.95
N ASP A 5 5.43 -2.28 1.78
CA ASP A 5 5.83 -0.88 1.85
C ASP A 5 6.59 -0.49 0.58
N PHE A 6 6.19 0.61 -0.05
CA PHE A 6 6.82 1.09 -1.29
C PHE A 6 8.33 1.31 -1.16
N ASN A 7 8.82 1.74 0.01
CA ASN A 7 10.25 1.94 0.21
C ASN A 7 11.05 0.62 0.19
N GLY A 8 10.39 -0.51 0.36
CA GLY A 8 11.00 -1.84 0.30
C GLY A 8 10.97 -2.50 -1.08
N MET A 9 10.25 -1.93 -2.06
CA MET A 9 9.99 -2.60 -3.33
C MET A 9 11.24 -2.90 -4.16
N ASN A 10 12.21 -2.00 -4.20
CA ASN A 10 13.45 -2.25 -4.94
C ASN A 10 14.19 -3.45 -4.38
N LEU A 11 14.32 -3.53 -3.05
CA LEU A 11 14.99 -4.64 -2.38
C LEU A 11 14.26 -5.96 -2.62
N ILE A 12 12.93 -5.95 -2.56
CA ILE A 12 12.11 -7.14 -2.82
C ILE A 12 12.27 -7.62 -4.26
N ASN A 13 12.27 -6.70 -5.23
CA ASN A 13 12.42 -7.04 -6.63
C ASN A 13 13.83 -7.57 -6.96
N GLU A 14 14.86 -7.02 -6.32
CA GLU A 14 16.24 -7.55 -6.43
C GLU A 14 16.33 -8.96 -5.86
N ASP A 15 15.80 -9.19 -4.67
CA ASP A 15 15.81 -10.50 -4.04
C ASP A 15 14.97 -11.52 -4.81
N TYR A 16 13.84 -11.11 -5.35
CA TYR A 16 13.03 -11.94 -6.26
C TYR A 16 13.84 -12.37 -7.49
N GLY A 17 14.64 -11.46 -8.06
CA GLY A 17 15.49 -11.78 -9.20
C GLY A 17 16.53 -12.87 -8.88
N ALA A 18 16.99 -12.92 -7.64
CA ALA A 18 17.95 -13.93 -7.18
C ALA A 18 17.27 -15.24 -6.71
N HIS A 19 16.09 -15.13 -6.10
CA HIS A 19 15.40 -16.23 -5.42
C HIS A 19 13.89 -16.27 -5.72
N PRO A 20 13.47 -16.36 -6.99
CA PRO A 20 12.03 -16.31 -7.33
C PRO A 20 11.24 -17.46 -6.69
N GLU A 21 11.87 -18.60 -6.43
CA GLU A 21 11.22 -19.75 -5.81
C GLU A 21 10.69 -19.49 -4.41
N PHE A 22 11.33 -18.60 -3.65
CA PHE A 22 10.88 -18.27 -2.29
C PHE A 22 9.56 -17.49 -2.32
N TYR A 23 9.47 -16.53 -3.23
CA TYR A 23 8.27 -15.71 -3.38
C TYR A 23 7.13 -16.47 -4.06
N ASN A 24 7.44 -17.24 -5.09
CA ASN A 24 6.44 -18.01 -5.83
C ASN A 24 5.85 -19.17 -5.02
N ALA A 25 6.48 -19.56 -3.91
CA ALA A 25 5.93 -20.53 -2.97
C ALA A 25 4.84 -19.93 -2.06
N LEU A 26 4.74 -18.60 -1.97
CA LEU A 26 3.76 -17.93 -1.11
C LEU A 26 2.36 -17.95 -1.74
N THR A 27 1.38 -18.45 -1.03
CA THR A 27 -0.01 -18.52 -1.51
C THR A 27 -0.55 -17.15 -1.94
N ALA A 28 -0.26 -16.09 -1.17
CA ALA A 28 -0.69 -14.74 -1.52
C ALA A 28 -0.11 -14.26 -2.85
N VAL A 29 1.14 -14.62 -3.16
CA VAL A 29 1.77 -14.28 -4.44
C VAL A 29 1.12 -15.06 -5.57
N GLN A 30 0.89 -16.36 -5.39
CA GLN A 30 0.23 -17.22 -6.37
C GLN A 30 -1.19 -16.75 -6.70
N GLU A 31 -1.91 -16.27 -5.69
CA GLU A 31 -3.29 -15.79 -5.83
C GLU A 31 -3.39 -14.30 -6.22
N GLY A 32 -2.26 -13.60 -6.37
CA GLY A 32 -2.24 -12.18 -6.68
C GLY A 32 -2.74 -11.28 -5.55
N LYS A 33 -2.67 -11.73 -4.30
CA LYS A 33 -3.14 -11.00 -3.12
C LYS A 33 -2.01 -10.23 -2.44
N VAL A 34 -1.31 -9.42 -3.22
CA VAL A 34 -0.21 -8.55 -2.77
C VAL A 34 -0.58 -7.11 -3.09
N TYR A 35 -0.51 -6.24 -2.10
CA TYR A 35 -1.00 -4.87 -2.18
C TYR A 35 0.01 -3.89 -1.63
N SER A 36 -0.07 -2.64 -2.06
CA SER A 36 0.81 -1.58 -1.60
C SER A 36 0.44 -1.06 -0.22
N GLN A 37 1.43 -0.52 0.46
CA GLN A 37 1.29 0.31 1.65
C GLN A 37 2.14 1.55 1.44
N ILE A 38 1.58 2.73 1.70
CA ILE A 38 2.34 3.97 1.65
C ILE A 38 3.24 4.03 2.88
N SER A 39 4.52 4.33 2.68
CA SER A 39 5.49 4.42 3.77
C SER A 39 5.11 5.51 4.76
N PHE A 40 4.94 5.16 6.01
CA PHE A 40 4.54 6.11 7.06
C PHE A 40 5.63 6.37 8.10
N ARG A 41 6.78 5.72 7.96
CA ARG A 41 7.94 5.89 8.85
C ARG A 41 9.16 6.33 8.05
N SER A 42 9.35 7.64 7.98
CA SER A 42 10.49 8.27 7.34
C SER A 42 10.92 9.43 8.25
N SER A 43 12.00 9.30 8.98
CA SER A 43 12.49 10.25 9.99
C SER A 43 11.58 10.33 11.23
N ALA A 44 10.28 10.22 11.10
CA ALA A 44 9.26 10.19 12.15
C ALA A 44 8.07 9.34 11.68
N SER A 45 7.12 9.06 12.58
CA SER A 45 5.89 8.36 12.21
C SER A 45 4.86 9.36 11.70
N ASN A 46 4.37 9.15 10.48
CA ASN A 46 3.31 9.94 9.85
C ASN A 46 1.98 9.25 10.12
N LEU A 47 1.31 9.65 11.21
CA LEU A 47 0.09 8.99 11.68
C LEU A 47 -1.08 9.11 10.69
N GLU A 48 -1.16 10.22 9.97
CA GLU A 48 -2.15 10.42 8.91
C GLU A 48 -2.01 9.39 7.80
N THR A 49 -0.78 9.07 7.41
CA THR A 49 -0.49 8.05 6.41
C THR A 49 -0.79 6.65 6.93
N ALA A 50 -0.42 6.36 8.17
CA ALA A 50 -0.73 5.08 8.81
C ALA A 50 -2.24 4.83 8.90
N LEU A 51 -3.03 5.87 9.19
CA LEU A 51 -4.49 5.78 9.23
C LEU A 51 -5.07 5.55 7.82
N ALA A 52 -4.56 6.23 6.81
CA ALA A 52 -4.96 6.02 5.42
C ALA A 52 -4.65 4.59 4.96
N ASP A 53 -3.47 4.07 5.28
CA ASP A 53 -3.09 2.67 5.02
C ASP A 53 -4.05 1.68 5.71
N ALA A 54 -4.46 1.97 6.94
CA ALA A 54 -5.39 1.12 7.69
C ALA A 54 -6.76 1.02 6.99
N TYR A 55 -7.28 2.13 6.47
CA TYR A 55 -8.52 2.11 5.67
C TYR A 55 -8.37 1.33 4.38
N TYR A 56 -7.24 1.51 3.67
CA TYR A 56 -6.97 0.72 2.47
C TYR A 56 -6.89 -0.78 2.79
N ALA A 57 -6.16 -1.16 3.82
CA ALA A 57 -6.06 -2.56 4.26
C ALA A 57 -7.44 -3.13 4.62
N ALA A 58 -8.28 -2.37 5.31
CA ALA A 58 -9.65 -2.79 5.63
C ALA A 58 -10.49 -3.02 4.37
N CYS A 59 -10.40 -2.14 3.37
CA CYS A 59 -11.10 -2.29 2.09
C CYS A 59 -10.63 -3.54 1.33
N VAL A 60 -9.35 -3.88 1.41
CA VAL A 60 -8.78 -5.08 0.77
C VAL A 60 -9.21 -6.36 1.50
N MET A 61 -9.11 -6.38 2.83
CA MET A 61 -9.39 -7.57 3.63
C MET A 61 -10.88 -7.84 3.80
N TYR A 62 -11.70 -6.80 3.87
CA TYR A 62 -13.13 -6.88 4.14
C TYR A 62 -13.94 -6.06 3.13
N PRO A 63 -13.87 -6.41 1.83
CA PRO A 63 -14.45 -5.57 0.78
C PRO A 63 -15.96 -5.40 0.90
N GLN A 64 -16.69 -6.37 1.45
CA GLN A 64 -18.13 -6.27 1.63
C GLN A 64 -18.52 -5.31 2.77
N GLN A 65 -17.77 -5.29 3.86
CA GLN A 65 -18.00 -4.43 5.00
C GLN A 65 -17.62 -2.97 4.71
N PHE A 66 -16.70 -2.74 3.78
CA PHE A 66 -16.19 -1.41 3.41
C PHE A 66 -16.54 -1.00 1.98
N GLN A 67 -17.56 -1.59 1.40
CA GLN A 67 -17.96 -1.32 -0.01
C GLN A 67 -18.41 0.12 -0.25
N ASP A 68 -18.82 0.84 0.78
CA ASP A 68 -19.22 2.25 0.75
C ASP A 68 -18.05 3.22 0.94
N ILE A 69 -16.84 2.69 1.14
CA ILE A 69 -15.62 3.49 1.36
C ILE A 69 -14.68 3.35 0.15
N ASP A 70 -14.36 4.49 -0.47
CA ASP A 70 -13.25 4.61 -1.42
C ASP A 70 -11.98 4.95 -0.62
N PRO A 71 -10.95 4.08 -0.61
CA PRO A 71 -9.75 4.31 0.18
C PRO A 71 -8.96 5.55 -0.26
N VAL A 72 -9.02 5.93 -1.52
CA VAL A 72 -8.36 7.15 -2.04
C VAL A 72 -9.08 8.40 -1.52
N GLU A 73 -10.40 8.44 -1.60
CA GLU A 73 -11.19 9.54 -1.04
C GLU A 73 -11.01 9.64 0.48
N LYS A 74 -10.99 8.51 1.18
CA LYS A 74 -10.77 8.46 2.63
C LYS A 74 -9.38 8.98 2.99
N ALA A 75 -8.35 8.60 2.25
CA ALA A 75 -7.00 9.13 2.43
C ALA A 75 -6.97 10.66 2.26
N GLY A 76 -7.62 11.18 1.23
CA GLY A 76 -7.74 12.63 1.01
C GLY A 76 -8.44 13.36 2.14
N GLU A 77 -9.51 12.78 2.68
CA GLU A 77 -10.24 13.30 3.82
C GLU A 77 -9.38 13.35 5.09
N ILE A 78 -8.63 12.28 5.36
CA ILE A 78 -7.72 12.18 6.50
C ILE A 78 -6.59 13.21 6.37
N PHE A 79 -5.93 13.28 5.22
CA PHE A 79 -4.86 14.23 4.97
C PHE A 79 -5.34 15.67 5.10
N THR A 80 -6.49 16.01 4.54
CA THR A 80 -7.06 17.34 4.65
C THR A 80 -7.35 17.75 6.10
N LYS A 81 -7.89 16.82 6.89
CA LYS A 81 -8.18 17.07 8.31
C LYS A 81 -6.92 17.27 9.15
N LEU A 82 -5.90 16.45 8.94
CA LEU A 82 -4.72 16.43 9.81
C LEU A 82 -3.59 17.32 9.30
N LEU A 83 -3.49 17.54 7.99
CA LEU A 83 -2.43 18.33 7.36
C LEU A 83 -2.90 19.68 6.80
N GLY A 84 -4.22 19.88 6.65
CA GLY A 84 -4.78 21.05 6.00
C GLY A 84 -4.69 21.03 4.46
N SER A 85 -4.17 19.95 3.87
CA SER A 85 -4.05 19.75 2.43
C SER A 85 -4.11 18.26 2.10
N ASN A 86 -4.34 17.93 0.82
CA ASN A 86 -4.41 16.55 0.36
C ASN A 86 -3.23 16.25 -0.60
N PRO A 87 -2.14 15.63 -0.12
CA PRO A 87 -0.98 15.28 -0.95
C PRO A 87 -1.13 13.95 -1.72
N TYR A 88 -2.30 13.29 -1.70
CA TYR A 88 -2.44 11.96 -2.32
C TYR A 88 -2.07 11.96 -3.81
N HIS A 89 -2.48 12.99 -4.56
CA HIS A 89 -2.15 13.09 -5.99
C HIS A 89 -0.63 13.19 -6.21
N ASP A 90 0.06 13.97 -5.40
CA ASP A 90 1.53 14.07 -5.46
C ASP A 90 2.20 12.74 -5.13
N LEU A 91 1.66 12.00 -4.15
CA LEU A 91 2.12 10.65 -3.81
C LEU A 91 1.88 9.68 -4.97
N GLU A 92 0.72 9.74 -5.60
CA GLU A 92 0.38 8.92 -6.76
C GLU A 92 1.32 9.18 -7.94
N GLU A 93 1.60 10.44 -8.25
CA GLU A 93 2.56 10.82 -9.29
C GLU A 93 3.98 10.35 -8.98
N ALA A 94 4.35 10.27 -7.70
CA ALA A 94 5.63 9.74 -7.24
C ALA A 94 5.68 8.20 -7.21
N GLY A 95 4.59 7.51 -7.55
CA GLY A 95 4.51 6.06 -7.58
C GLY A 95 4.01 5.40 -6.30
N TYR A 96 3.43 6.15 -5.37
CA TYR A 96 2.96 5.66 -4.07
C TYR A 96 1.43 5.50 -3.99
N ALA A 97 0.77 5.15 -5.08
CA ALA A 97 -0.67 4.93 -5.09
C ALA A 97 -1.07 3.62 -4.39
N PHE A 98 -2.27 3.58 -3.81
CA PHE A 98 -2.86 2.31 -3.36
C PHE A 98 -3.15 1.42 -4.57
N CYS A 99 -2.51 0.26 -4.62
CA CYS A 99 -2.67 -0.66 -5.75
C CYS A 99 -2.32 -2.11 -5.38
N GLN A 100 -2.75 -3.01 -6.24
CA GLN A 100 -2.26 -4.38 -6.25
C GLN A 100 -0.86 -4.39 -6.87
N ILE A 101 0.02 -5.22 -6.31
CA ILE A 101 1.43 -5.30 -6.72
C ILE A 101 1.72 -6.68 -7.32
N THR A 102 2.50 -6.69 -8.40
CA THR A 102 3.14 -7.91 -8.91
C THR A 102 4.63 -7.84 -8.59
N ILE A 103 5.11 -8.74 -7.75
CA ILE A 103 6.54 -8.80 -7.40
C ILE A 103 7.34 -9.23 -8.63
N GLY A 104 8.42 -8.52 -8.92
CA GLY A 104 9.31 -8.81 -10.04
C GLY A 104 8.85 -8.26 -11.39
N ALA A 105 7.77 -7.49 -11.39
CA ALA A 105 7.27 -6.86 -12.62
C ALA A 105 7.93 -5.51 -12.90
#